data_be0d07c7add8f949baef1acb37aedea5
#
_entry.id   be0d07c7add8f949baef1acb37aedea5
#
_cell.length_a   1.000
_cell.length_b   1.000
_cell.length_c   1.000
_cell.angle_alpha   90.00
_cell.angle_beta   90.00
_cell.angle_gamma   90.00
#
_symmetry.space_group_name_H-M   'P 1'
#
loop_
_entity.id
_entity.type
_entity.pdbx_description
1 polymer ?
#
loop_
_entity_poly.entity_id
_entity_poly.type
_entity_poly.pdbx_seq_one_letter_code
_entity_poly.pdbx_strand_id
1 'polypeptide(L)'
;MSIIKTIYLYLHDVKKNKAMANLEVANTALLVHIEHSRPIPIQDFASTIEAYGRLYSSFLTDNGYDKEPDNTGLFVEKIEHNCIDIHLCELVQAAMLPFAENINTILEFGRHIKTLIEYFTKSKREDELNLTLQQLKDLKEIFNVTAGDQGGITEVSVIDRTNNGIAFENCTFNFNESNSAQNQISKKIARMKTAEPDTEGIYKRVLMTVKQHRNDDSGKGNKAIIDSIFKNKVVNLLFDDDELKNQILLSDDNPVKKAYQVDVEVQTVSDKVVAYKVIALHDIIDLEG
;
A
#
# COMPACT_ATOMS: atom_id res chain seq x y z
N MET A 1 -14.76 -25.37 16.36
CA MET A 1 -15.78 -24.68 15.52
C MET A 1 -15.03 -24.08 14.37
N SER A 2 -15.26 -24.53 13.11
CA SER A 2 -14.39 -24.27 11.94
C SER A 2 -14.46 -22.78 11.55
N ILE A 3 -13.30 -22.19 11.19
CA ILE A 3 -13.14 -20.83 10.61
C ILE A 3 -14.10 -20.64 9.42
N ILE A 4 -14.33 -21.68 8.62
CA ILE A 4 -15.31 -21.72 7.53
C ILE A 4 -16.73 -21.39 8.03
N LYS A 5 -17.10 -21.86 9.22
CA LYS A 5 -18.40 -21.57 9.82
C LYS A 5 -18.51 -20.11 10.30
N THR A 6 -17.39 -19.52 10.70
CA THR A 6 -17.31 -18.11 11.11
C THR A 6 -17.39 -17.18 9.91
N ILE A 7 -16.69 -17.51 8.79
CA ILE A 7 -16.79 -16.76 7.52
C ILE A 7 -18.21 -16.88 6.94
N TYR A 8 -18.80 -18.07 6.99
CA TYR A 8 -20.18 -18.28 6.53
C TYR A 8 -21.22 -17.52 7.38
N LEU A 9 -21.00 -17.44 8.70
CA LEU A 9 -21.84 -16.64 9.60
C LEU A 9 -21.66 -15.13 9.36
N TYR A 10 -20.42 -14.67 9.10
CA TYR A 10 -20.17 -13.28 8.76
C TYR A 10 -20.85 -12.88 7.44
N LEU A 11 -20.75 -13.71 6.41
CA LEU A 11 -21.46 -13.50 5.13
C LEU A 11 -22.98 -13.60 5.27
N HIS A 12 -23.49 -14.40 6.21
CA HIS A 12 -24.91 -14.50 6.50
C HIS A 12 -25.45 -13.30 7.29
N ASP A 13 -24.63 -12.72 8.20
CA ASP A 13 -24.98 -11.50 8.93
C ASP A 13 -24.90 -10.24 8.04
N VAL A 14 -23.97 -10.19 7.10
CA VAL A 14 -23.87 -9.15 6.06
C VAL A 14 -25.16 -9.11 5.20
N LYS A 15 -25.74 -10.25 4.87
CA LYS A 15 -27.06 -10.32 4.19
C LYS A 15 -28.22 -9.79 5.03
N LYS A 16 -28.08 -9.71 6.35
CA LYS A 16 -29.11 -9.18 7.27
C LYS A 16 -29.04 -7.68 7.49
N ASN A 17 -27.93 -7.02 7.15
CA ASN A 17 -27.81 -5.58 7.35
C ASN A 17 -28.53 -4.84 6.21
N LYS A 18 -29.56 -4.06 6.54
CA LYS A 18 -30.44 -3.35 5.59
C LYS A 18 -29.69 -2.41 4.62
N ALA A 19 -28.50 -1.94 4.99
CA ALA A 19 -27.64 -1.10 4.14
C ALA A 19 -26.92 -1.91 3.03
N MET A 20 -26.77 -3.23 3.21
CA MET A 20 -26.19 -4.14 2.19
C MET A 20 -27.25 -4.91 1.39
N ALA A 21 -28.54 -4.67 1.62
CA ALA A 21 -29.64 -5.42 1.00
C ALA A 21 -29.72 -5.29 -0.53
N ASN A 22 -28.90 -4.40 -1.13
CA ASN A 22 -28.88 -4.17 -2.58
C ASN A 22 -27.48 -4.44 -3.20
N LEU A 23 -26.59 -5.14 -2.48
CA LEU A 23 -25.29 -5.52 -3.02
C LEU A 23 -25.36 -6.93 -3.60
N GLU A 24 -24.87 -7.08 -4.82
CA GLU A 24 -24.73 -8.34 -5.51
C GLU A 24 -23.27 -8.60 -5.87
N VAL A 25 -22.95 -9.87 -6.07
CA VAL A 25 -21.60 -10.27 -6.47
C VAL A 25 -21.43 -9.97 -7.96
N ALA A 26 -20.32 -9.33 -8.34
CA ALA A 26 -20.01 -9.06 -9.74
C ALA A 26 -19.91 -10.36 -10.57
N ASN A 27 -20.17 -10.25 -11.87
CA ASN A 27 -20.14 -11.40 -12.80
C ASN A 27 -18.73 -11.98 -13.00
N THR A 28 -17.70 -11.26 -12.60
CA THR A 28 -16.31 -11.70 -12.70
C THR A 28 -15.69 -11.88 -11.32
N ALA A 29 -14.77 -12.84 -11.22
CA ALA A 29 -13.99 -13.05 -10.01
C ALA A 29 -12.53 -13.33 -10.36
N LEU A 30 -11.63 -12.85 -9.51
CA LEU A 30 -10.24 -13.28 -9.50
C LEU A 30 -10.18 -14.65 -8.82
N LEU A 31 -9.72 -15.66 -9.54
CA LEU A 31 -9.46 -16.99 -9.00
C LEU A 31 -7.98 -17.11 -8.67
N VAL A 32 -7.68 -17.41 -7.41
CA VAL A 32 -6.34 -17.76 -6.94
C VAL A 32 -6.36 -19.24 -6.58
N HIS A 33 -5.73 -20.06 -7.42
CA HIS A 33 -5.59 -21.49 -7.24
C HIS A 33 -4.21 -21.79 -6.66
N ILE A 34 -4.15 -22.50 -5.52
CA ILE A 34 -2.92 -22.84 -4.82
C ILE A 34 -2.82 -24.35 -4.68
N GLU A 35 -1.87 -24.94 -5.41
CA GLU A 35 -1.42 -26.32 -5.16
C GLU A 35 -0.36 -26.30 -4.06
N HIS A 36 -0.48 -27.23 -3.11
CA HIS A 36 0.43 -27.31 -1.99
C HIS A 36 0.76 -28.76 -1.62
N SER A 37 2.03 -29.03 -1.31
CA SER A 37 2.51 -30.35 -0.89
C SER A 37 2.59 -30.51 0.64
N ARG A 38 2.41 -29.42 1.39
CA ARG A 38 2.44 -29.37 2.85
C ARG A 38 1.40 -28.40 3.41
N PRO A 39 1.02 -28.52 4.70
CA PRO A 39 0.13 -27.56 5.33
C PRO A 39 0.67 -26.12 5.21
N ILE A 40 -0.20 -25.19 4.84
CA ILE A 40 0.13 -23.76 4.72
C ILE A 40 -0.05 -23.10 6.09
N PRO A 41 0.97 -22.37 6.61
CA PRO A 41 0.81 -21.57 7.80
C PRO A 41 -0.31 -20.55 7.63
N ILE A 42 -1.18 -20.40 8.64
CA ILE A 42 -2.34 -19.52 8.53
C ILE A 42 -1.95 -18.04 8.32
N GLN A 43 -0.81 -17.62 8.87
CA GLN A 43 -0.29 -16.27 8.68
C GLN A 43 0.11 -16.02 7.23
N ASP A 44 0.80 -16.98 6.60
CA ASP A 44 1.22 -16.87 5.20
C ASP A 44 0.00 -16.84 4.28
N PHE A 45 -0.99 -17.70 4.56
CA PHE A 45 -2.25 -17.71 3.82
C PHE A 45 -3.01 -16.38 3.96
N ALA A 46 -3.18 -15.90 5.19
CA ALA A 46 -3.90 -14.66 5.45
C ALA A 46 -3.21 -13.45 4.82
N SER A 47 -1.88 -13.33 4.99
CA SER A 47 -1.11 -12.21 4.41
C SER A 47 -1.17 -12.20 2.88
N THR A 48 -1.16 -13.37 2.24
CA THR A 48 -1.32 -13.49 0.78
C THR A 48 -2.67 -12.97 0.32
N ILE A 49 -3.76 -13.34 0.98
CA ILE A 49 -5.11 -12.87 0.61
C ILE A 49 -5.25 -11.37 0.85
N GLU A 50 -4.78 -10.87 1.99
CA GLU A 50 -4.77 -9.43 2.28
C GLU A 50 -3.95 -8.62 1.26
N ALA A 51 -2.84 -9.18 0.77
CA ALA A 51 -2.00 -8.53 -0.22
C ALA A 51 -2.74 -8.31 -1.56
N TYR A 52 -3.53 -9.29 -2.02
CA TYR A 52 -4.40 -9.11 -3.19
C TYR A 52 -5.39 -7.96 -2.96
N GLY A 53 -6.01 -7.88 -1.78
CA GLY A 53 -6.94 -6.80 -1.43
C GLY A 53 -6.27 -5.42 -1.44
N ARG A 54 -5.06 -5.29 -0.85
CA ARG A 54 -4.32 -4.02 -0.83
C ARG A 54 -3.84 -3.60 -2.23
N LEU A 55 -3.35 -4.54 -3.03
CA LEU A 55 -2.95 -4.26 -4.42
C LEU A 55 -4.15 -3.86 -5.28
N TYR A 56 -5.31 -4.48 -5.06
CA TYR A 56 -6.54 -4.09 -5.72
C TYR A 56 -6.95 -2.65 -5.36
N SER A 57 -6.93 -2.29 -4.10
CA SER A 57 -7.23 -0.93 -3.65
C SER A 57 -6.26 0.11 -4.22
N SER A 58 -4.98 -0.23 -4.30
CA SER A 58 -3.96 0.62 -4.94
C SER A 58 -4.24 0.78 -6.44
N PHE A 59 -4.52 -0.33 -7.14
CA PHE A 59 -4.85 -0.34 -8.56
C PHE A 59 -6.05 0.57 -8.88
N LEU A 60 -7.09 0.52 -8.05
CA LEU A 60 -8.27 1.37 -8.23
C LEU A 60 -7.92 2.85 -8.09
N THR A 61 -7.13 3.19 -7.07
CA THR A 61 -6.66 4.57 -6.83
C THR A 61 -5.77 5.06 -7.97
N ASP A 62 -4.82 4.25 -8.41
CA ASP A 62 -3.84 4.61 -9.45
C ASP A 62 -4.50 4.81 -10.82
N ASN A 63 -5.65 4.15 -11.07
CA ASN A 63 -6.40 4.26 -12.33
C ASN A 63 -7.60 5.23 -12.25
N GLY A 64 -7.76 5.96 -11.14
CA GLY A 64 -8.80 6.99 -11.01
C GLY A 64 -10.22 6.43 -10.93
N TYR A 65 -10.38 5.19 -10.49
CA TYR A 65 -11.68 4.66 -10.18
C TYR A 65 -12.20 5.29 -8.90
N ASP A 66 -13.01 6.35 -9.04
CA ASP A 66 -13.72 6.98 -7.92
C ASP A 66 -14.71 5.99 -7.33
N LYS A 67 -14.49 5.62 -6.08
CA LYS A 67 -15.34 4.68 -5.38
C LYS A 67 -15.82 5.26 -4.06
N GLU A 68 -17.09 5.05 -3.78
CA GLU A 68 -17.63 5.30 -2.46
C GLU A 68 -16.91 4.43 -1.43
N PRO A 69 -16.47 4.98 -0.28
CA PRO A 69 -15.53 4.31 0.63
C PRO A 69 -16.00 2.96 1.19
N ASP A 70 -17.30 2.72 1.23
CA ASP A 70 -17.88 1.58 1.97
C ASP A 70 -18.01 0.27 1.15
N ASN A 71 -17.82 0.31 -0.19
CA ASN A 71 -18.09 -0.85 -1.06
C ASN A 71 -16.93 -1.22 -1.99
N THR A 72 -15.74 -0.67 -1.78
CA THR A 72 -14.61 -0.82 -2.69
C THR A 72 -13.54 -1.74 -2.15
N GLY A 73 -13.61 -3.01 -2.50
CA GLY A 73 -12.60 -3.99 -2.11
C GLY A 73 -12.81 -5.33 -2.79
N LEU A 74 -11.83 -6.22 -2.65
CA LEU A 74 -12.00 -7.62 -2.95
C LEU A 74 -12.57 -8.34 -1.73
N PHE A 75 -13.57 -9.15 -1.97
CA PHE A 75 -14.24 -9.97 -0.97
C PHE A 75 -14.00 -11.45 -1.28
N VAL A 76 -13.75 -12.26 -0.25
CA VAL A 76 -13.71 -13.71 -0.40
C VAL A 76 -15.13 -14.21 -0.53
N GLU A 77 -15.49 -14.71 -1.70
CA GLU A 77 -16.81 -15.29 -1.94
C GLU A 77 -16.87 -16.74 -1.49
N LYS A 78 -15.87 -17.53 -1.87
CA LYS A 78 -15.76 -18.94 -1.48
C LYS A 78 -14.31 -19.40 -1.47
N ILE A 79 -14.08 -20.51 -0.74
CA ILE A 79 -12.83 -21.28 -0.75
C ILE A 79 -13.21 -22.73 -0.95
N GLU A 80 -12.64 -23.41 -1.95
CA GLU A 80 -12.94 -24.81 -2.31
C GLU A 80 -11.81 -25.76 -1.93
N HIS A 81 -12.12 -27.06 -1.90
CA HIS A 81 -11.25 -28.13 -1.44
C HIS A 81 -10.47 -28.84 -2.56
N ASN A 82 -9.43 -29.57 -2.18
CA ASN A 82 -8.49 -30.45 -2.88
C ASN A 82 -7.18 -29.76 -3.28
N CYS A 83 -7.21 -28.65 -3.92
CA CYS A 83 -6.30 -27.53 -3.93
C CYS A 83 -7.04 -26.37 -3.27
N ILE A 84 -6.39 -25.30 -2.92
CA ILE A 84 -7.09 -24.14 -2.34
C ILE A 84 -7.50 -23.21 -3.48
N ASP A 85 -8.77 -23.22 -3.84
CA ASP A 85 -9.36 -22.31 -4.80
C ASP A 85 -10.04 -21.15 -4.05
N ILE A 86 -9.53 -19.94 -4.23
CA ILE A 86 -10.03 -18.73 -3.59
C ILE A 86 -10.65 -17.84 -4.64
N HIS A 87 -11.95 -17.63 -4.53
CA HIS A 87 -12.69 -16.74 -5.41
C HIS A 87 -12.81 -15.37 -4.74
N LEU A 88 -12.12 -14.38 -5.31
CA LEU A 88 -12.15 -12.98 -4.89
C LEU A 88 -13.03 -12.19 -5.85
N CYS A 89 -14.04 -11.50 -5.32
CA CYS A 89 -15.03 -10.77 -6.10
C CYS A 89 -15.20 -9.34 -5.59
N GLU A 90 -15.78 -8.49 -6.43
CA GLU A 90 -16.37 -7.22 -6.02
C GLU A 90 -17.83 -7.39 -5.60
N LEU A 91 -18.26 -6.55 -4.67
CA LEU A 91 -19.69 -6.33 -4.41
C LEU A 91 -20.12 -5.06 -5.15
N VAL A 92 -21.17 -5.15 -5.92
CA VAL A 92 -21.73 -4.05 -6.70
C VAL A 92 -23.18 -3.81 -6.31
N GLN A 93 -23.65 -2.57 -6.42
CA GLN A 93 -25.09 -2.31 -6.23
C GLN A 93 -25.89 -2.97 -7.34
N ALA A 94 -26.98 -3.65 -7.00
CA ALA A 94 -27.84 -4.34 -7.96
C ALA A 94 -28.31 -3.44 -9.11
N ALA A 95 -28.56 -2.17 -8.83
CA ALA A 95 -28.94 -1.18 -9.85
C ALA A 95 -27.81 -0.85 -10.86
N MET A 96 -26.56 -1.16 -10.51
CA MET A 96 -25.39 -0.90 -11.36
C MET A 96 -24.94 -2.13 -12.15
N LEU A 97 -25.50 -3.32 -11.88
CA LEU A 97 -25.18 -4.56 -12.60
C LEU A 97 -25.27 -4.44 -14.13
N PRO A 98 -26.33 -3.82 -14.70
CA PRO A 98 -26.43 -3.66 -16.16
C PRO A 98 -25.34 -2.77 -16.76
N PHE A 99 -24.71 -1.92 -15.94
CA PHE A 99 -23.64 -1.02 -16.34
C PHE A 99 -22.24 -1.56 -15.98
N ALA A 100 -22.15 -2.52 -15.05
CA ALA A 100 -20.90 -3.15 -14.63
C ALA A 100 -20.30 -4.04 -15.74
N GLU A 101 -21.07 -4.45 -16.73
CA GLU A 101 -20.59 -5.16 -17.92
C GLU A 101 -19.60 -4.35 -18.76
N ASN A 102 -19.62 -3.01 -18.65
CA ASN A 102 -18.72 -2.13 -19.38
C ASN A 102 -17.44 -1.75 -18.62
N ILE A 103 -17.35 -2.03 -17.31
CA ILE A 103 -16.19 -1.73 -16.49
C ILE A 103 -15.78 -3.01 -15.75
N ASN A 104 -15.00 -3.85 -16.42
CA ASN A 104 -14.51 -5.08 -15.81
C ASN A 104 -13.21 -4.82 -15.04
N THR A 105 -13.34 -4.13 -13.90
CA THR A 105 -12.21 -3.77 -13.03
C THR A 105 -11.42 -4.98 -12.57
N ILE A 106 -12.09 -6.12 -12.30
CA ILE A 106 -11.42 -7.38 -11.94
C ILE A 106 -10.60 -7.94 -13.11
N LEU A 107 -11.10 -7.84 -14.35
CA LEU A 107 -10.33 -8.30 -15.52
C LEU A 107 -9.08 -7.44 -15.74
N GLU A 108 -9.20 -6.13 -15.62
CA GLU A 108 -8.06 -5.21 -15.74
C GLU A 108 -7.08 -5.39 -14.59
N PHE A 109 -7.57 -5.59 -13.38
CA PHE A 109 -6.73 -5.94 -12.23
C PHE A 109 -6.01 -7.28 -12.44
N GLY A 110 -6.68 -8.30 -12.96
CA GLY A 110 -6.06 -9.58 -13.31
C GLY A 110 -4.90 -9.41 -14.28
N ARG A 111 -5.08 -8.59 -15.34
CA ARG A 111 -4.00 -8.25 -16.28
C ARG A 111 -2.86 -7.49 -15.61
N HIS A 112 -3.18 -6.56 -14.72
CA HIS A 112 -2.20 -5.82 -13.94
C HIS A 112 -1.39 -6.75 -13.04
N ILE A 113 -2.04 -7.63 -12.27
CA ILE A 113 -1.38 -8.64 -11.42
C ILE A 113 -0.48 -9.56 -12.24
N LYS A 114 -0.96 -10.05 -13.40
CA LYS A 114 -0.13 -10.86 -14.32
C LYS A 114 1.14 -10.11 -14.70
N THR A 115 1.02 -8.86 -15.11
CA THR A 115 2.17 -8.02 -15.49
C THR A 115 3.16 -7.90 -14.35
N LEU A 116 2.69 -7.67 -13.12
CA LEU A 116 3.53 -7.56 -11.93
C LEU A 116 4.24 -8.89 -11.59
N ILE A 117 3.51 -10.01 -11.63
CA ILE A 117 4.07 -11.34 -11.36
C ILE A 117 5.12 -11.69 -12.43
N GLU A 118 4.79 -11.53 -13.71
CA GLU A 118 5.70 -11.85 -14.82
C GLU A 118 6.95 -10.99 -14.81
N TYR A 119 6.85 -9.73 -14.41
CA TYR A 119 8.02 -8.84 -14.27
C TYR A 119 9.05 -9.39 -13.28
N PHE A 120 8.62 -9.99 -12.17
CA PHE A 120 9.52 -10.52 -11.15
C PHE A 120 9.89 -12.00 -11.33
N THR A 121 9.08 -12.78 -12.08
CA THR A 121 9.34 -14.21 -12.31
C THR A 121 10.07 -14.47 -13.62
N LYS A 122 9.82 -13.68 -14.68
CA LYS A 122 10.44 -13.86 -15.97
C LYS A 122 11.71 -13.01 -16.11
N SER A 123 12.70 -13.55 -16.82
CA SER A 123 14.03 -12.92 -16.97
C SER A 123 14.06 -11.71 -17.93
N LYS A 124 13.05 -11.53 -18.78
CA LYS A 124 12.96 -10.42 -19.73
C LYS A 124 12.22 -9.23 -19.09
N ARG A 125 12.94 -8.14 -18.86
CA ARG A 125 12.41 -6.88 -18.38
C ARG A 125 12.52 -5.88 -19.50
N GLU A 126 11.40 -5.47 -20.06
CA GLU A 126 11.38 -4.46 -21.12
C GLU A 126 11.23 -3.04 -20.53
N ASP A 127 10.52 -2.87 -19.41
CA ASP A 127 10.26 -1.58 -18.78
C ASP A 127 10.53 -1.58 -17.28
N GLU A 128 10.91 -0.42 -16.74
CA GLU A 128 11.06 -0.25 -15.29
C GLU A 128 9.70 0.06 -14.65
N LEU A 129 9.16 -0.89 -13.88
CA LEU A 129 7.92 -0.67 -13.14
C LEU A 129 8.14 0.32 -11.97
N ASN A 130 7.36 1.40 -11.99
CA ASN A 130 7.35 2.39 -10.91
C ASN A 130 6.35 1.96 -9.82
N LEU A 131 6.81 1.14 -8.88
CA LEU A 131 6.02 0.61 -7.78
C LEU A 131 6.38 1.31 -6.47
N THR A 132 5.38 1.58 -5.66
CA THR A 132 5.59 2.08 -4.30
C THR A 132 6.19 1.01 -3.39
N LEU A 133 6.80 1.43 -2.27
CA LEU A 133 7.33 0.51 -1.27
C LEU A 133 6.26 -0.45 -0.75
N GLN A 134 5.01 0.03 -0.60
CA GLN A 134 3.90 -0.80 -0.12
C GLN A 134 3.50 -1.84 -1.17
N GLN A 135 3.34 -1.46 -2.44
CA GLN A 135 3.05 -2.40 -3.52
C GLN A 135 4.11 -3.49 -3.65
N LEU A 136 5.40 -3.15 -3.46
CA LEU A 136 6.48 -4.15 -3.45
C LEU A 136 6.37 -5.12 -2.26
N LYS A 137 6.00 -4.64 -1.08
CA LYS A 137 5.75 -5.50 0.08
C LYS A 137 4.57 -6.43 -0.16
N ASP A 138 3.48 -5.90 -0.71
CA ASP A 138 2.28 -6.68 -1.01
C ASP A 138 2.56 -7.74 -2.09
N LEU A 139 3.30 -7.40 -3.13
CA LEU A 139 3.77 -8.38 -4.12
C LEU A 139 4.62 -9.48 -3.49
N LYS A 140 5.49 -9.13 -2.54
CA LYS A 140 6.29 -10.13 -1.83
C LYS A 140 5.41 -11.12 -1.05
N GLU A 141 4.35 -10.64 -0.41
CA GLU A 141 3.39 -11.47 0.32
C GLU A 141 2.61 -12.43 -0.60
N ILE A 142 2.29 -12.03 -1.83
CA ILE A 142 1.63 -12.91 -2.81
C ILE A 142 2.46 -14.17 -3.07
N PHE A 143 3.78 -14.06 -3.08
CA PHE A 143 4.66 -15.21 -3.32
C PHE A 143 4.90 -16.09 -2.08
N ASN A 144 4.49 -15.68 -0.88
CA ASN A 144 4.88 -16.33 0.38
C ASN A 144 4.49 -17.80 0.44
N VAL A 145 3.23 -18.10 0.15
CA VAL A 145 2.71 -19.49 0.25
C VAL A 145 3.52 -20.42 -0.66
N THR A 146 3.71 -20.03 -1.92
CA THR A 146 4.40 -20.84 -2.93
C THR A 146 5.91 -20.89 -2.68
N ALA A 147 6.53 -19.78 -2.25
CA ALA A 147 7.96 -19.73 -1.90
C ALA A 147 8.29 -20.60 -0.68
N GLY A 148 7.33 -20.91 0.15
CA GLY A 148 7.47 -21.77 1.30
C GLY A 148 7.34 -23.26 1.00
N ASP A 149 6.91 -23.70 -0.19
CA ASP A 149 6.58 -25.09 -0.50
C ASP A 149 7.22 -25.53 -1.82
N GLN A 150 8.16 -26.51 -1.77
CA GLN A 150 8.87 -27.02 -2.96
C GLN A 150 7.96 -27.61 -4.04
N GLY A 151 6.80 -28.16 -3.65
CA GLY A 151 5.77 -28.65 -4.56
C GLY A 151 4.69 -27.62 -4.87
N GLY A 152 4.81 -26.43 -4.31
CA GLY A 152 3.80 -25.37 -4.43
C GLY A 152 3.76 -24.75 -5.83
N ILE A 153 2.53 -24.57 -6.32
CA ILE A 153 2.22 -23.85 -7.54
C ILE A 153 1.05 -22.91 -7.23
N THR A 154 1.14 -21.67 -7.67
CA THR A 154 -0.01 -20.76 -7.64
C THR A 154 -0.36 -20.34 -9.05
N GLU A 155 -1.64 -20.39 -9.36
CA GLU A 155 -2.23 -19.91 -10.60
C GLU A 155 -3.21 -18.78 -10.29
N VAL A 156 -3.13 -17.71 -11.04
CA VAL A 156 -4.05 -16.57 -10.95
C VAL A 156 -4.75 -16.41 -12.27
N SER A 157 -6.07 -16.41 -12.25
CA SER A 157 -6.92 -16.24 -13.44
C SER A 157 -8.13 -15.34 -13.13
N VAL A 158 -8.83 -14.91 -14.15
CA VAL A 158 -10.13 -14.24 -14.00
C VAL A 158 -11.20 -15.12 -14.64
N ILE A 159 -12.22 -15.45 -13.88
CA ILE A 159 -13.37 -16.22 -14.35
C ILE A 159 -14.53 -15.28 -14.65
N ASP A 160 -15.19 -15.54 -15.79
CA ASP A 160 -16.47 -14.94 -16.14
C ASP A 160 -17.59 -15.96 -15.84
N ARG A 161 -18.42 -15.62 -14.89
CA ARG A 161 -19.53 -16.48 -14.45
C ARG A 161 -20.67 -16.56 -15.44
N THR A 162 -20.81 -15.54 -16.29
CA THR A 162 -21.88 -15.48 -17.30
C THR A 162 -21.67 -16.57 -18.35
N ASN A 163 -20.41 -16.81 -18.71
CA ASN A 163 -20.03 -17.77 -19.75
C ASN A 163 -19.39 -19.05 -19.18
N ASN A 164 -19.27 -19.16 -17.87
CA ASN A 164 -18.62 -20.27 -17.17
C ASN A 164 -17.23 -20.59 -17.69
N GLY A 165 -16.49 -19.58 -18.14
CA GLY A 165 -15.20 -19.66 -18.80
C GLY A 165 -14.13 -18.79 -18.15
N ILE A 166 -12.87 -19.11 -18.45
CA ILE A 166 -11.73 -18.26 -18.10
C ILE A 166 -11.76 -17.04 -19.02
N ALA A 167 -11.93 -15.85 -18.43
CA ALA A 167 -11.98 -14.59 -19.17
C ALA A 167 -10.59 -14.09 -19.57
N PHE A 168 -9.52 -14.74 -19.07
CA PHE A 168 -8.17 -14.21 -19.17
C PHE A 168 -7.13 -15.34 -19.04
N GLU A 169 -6.04 -15.28 -19.82
CA GLU A 169 -4.92 -16.24 -19.73
C GLU A 169 -4.31 -16.29 -18.34
N ASN A 170 -4.15 -17.50 -17.82
CA ASN A 170 -3.61 -17.77 -16.50
C ASN A 170 -2.19 -17.21 -16.33
N CYS A 171 -1.89 -16.76 -15.13
CA CYS A 171 -0.55 -16.46 -14.68
C CYS A 171 -0.16 -17.49 -13.62
N THR A 172 0.84 -18.33 -13.91
CA THR A 172 1.28 -19.39 -13.01
C THR A 172 2.71 -19.13 -12.54
N PHE A 173 2.99 -19.45 -11.29
CA PHE A 173 4.34 -19.40 -10.73
C PHE A 173 4.54 -20.52 -9.70
N ASN A 174 5.74 -21.07 -9.68
CA ASN A 174 6.16 -22.19 -8.83
C ASN A 174 7.11 -21.74 -7.71
N PHE A 175 7.57 -22.68 -6.90
CA PHE A 175 8.51 -22.47 -5.80
C PHE A 175 9.76 -21.68 -6.21
N ASN A 176 10.43 -22.07 -7.30
CA ASN A 176 11.68 -21.43 -7.73
C ASN A 176 11.46 -20.01 -8.21
N GLU A 177 10.40 -19.80 -8.98
CA GLU A 177 10.00 -18.46 -9.48
C GLU A 177 9.60 -17.55 -8.32
N SER A 178 8.85 -18.06 -7.35
CA SER A 178 8.45 -17.31 -6.14
C SER A 178 9.65 -16.86 -5.32
N ASN A 179 10.61 -17.75 -5.07
CA ASN A 179 11.82 -17.41 -4.33
C ASN A 179 12.69 -16.40 -5.10
N SER A 180 12.82 -16.59 -6.43
CA SER A 180 13.52 -15.62 -7.28
C SER A 180 12.86 -14.23 -7.23
N ALA A 181 11.53 -14.18 -7.35
CA ALA A 181 10.74 -12.96 -7.28
C ALA A 181 10.91 -12.25 -5.93
N GLN A 182 10.76 -12.98 -4.81
CA GLN A 182 10.96 -12.42 -3.47
C GLN A 182 12.36 -11.84 -3.27
N ASN A 183 13.40 -12.51 -3.78
CA ASN A 183 14.77 -12.00 -3.72
C ASN A 183 14.94 -10.71 -4.53
N GLN A 184 14.34 -10.64 -5.72
CA GLN A 184 14.40 -9.45 -6.57
C GLN A 184 13.62 -8.28 -5.96
N ILE A 185 12.42 -8.53 -5.44
CA ILE A 185 11.59 -7.55 -4.73
C ILE A 185 12.37 -7.03 -3.50
N SER A 186 12.96 -7.92 -2.71
CA SER A 186 13.75 -7.53 -1.53
C SER A 186 14.93 -6.63 -1.89
N LYS A 187 15.64 -6.92 -3.01
CA LYS A 187 16.69 -6.04 -3.52
C LYS A 187 16.16 -4.68 -3.98
N LYS A 188 14.99 -4.65 -4.63
CA LYS A 188 14.35 -3.38 -5.06
C LYS A 188 13.92 -2.56 -3.83
N ILE A 189 13.31 -3.19 -2.83
CA ILE A 189 12.97 -2.56 -1.54
C ILE A 189 14.22 -1.99 -0.86
N ALA A 190 15.32 -2.75 -0.79
CA ALA A 190 16.57 -2.28 -0.20
C ALA A 190 17.13 -1.06 -0.94
N ARG A 191 17.10 -1.09 -2.30
CA ARG A 191 17.52 0.05 -3.11
C ARG A 191 16.65 1.28 -2.90
N MET A 192 15.33 1.12 -2.79
CA MET A 192 14.42 2.23 -2.50
C MET A 192 14.66 2.81 -1.11
N LYS A 193 14.95 1.95 -0.12
CA LYS A 193 15.30 2.39 1.24
C LYS A 193 16.66 3.10 1.29
N THR A 194 17.63 2.68 0.46
CA THR A 194 18.93 3.36 0.34
C THR A 194 18.87 4.59 -0.58
N ALA A 195 17.85 4.69 -1.45
CA ALA A 195 17.56 5.86 -2.26
C ALA A 195 16.57 6.83 -1.57
N GLU A 196 15.85 6.41 -0.52
CA GLU A 196 15.31 7.36 0.44
C GLU A 196 16.50 8.12 1.02
N PRO A 197 16.46 9.48 1.01
CA PRO A 197 17.53 10.27 1.58
C PRO A 197 17.82 9.73 2.97
N ASP A 198 19.11 9.58 3.30
CA ASP A 198 19.56 9.10 4.60
C ASP A 198 18.67 9.72 5.67
N THR A 199 17.76 8.92 6.23
CA THR A 199 16.83 9.41 7.24
C THR A 199 17.57 9.70 8.55
N GLU A 200 18.87 9.38 8.59
CA GLU A 200 19.83 9.75 9.60
C GLU A 200 20.89 10.62 8.93
N GLY A 201 20.76 11.93 9.04
CA GLY A 201 21.76 12.81 8.44
C GLY A 201 21.44 14.29 8.60
N ILE A 202 22.44 15.11 8.32
CA ILE A 202 22.34 16.56 8.29
C ILE A 202 21.99 16.99 6.85
N TYR A 203 20.83 17.60 6.70
CA TYR A 203 20.38 18.22 5.45
C TYR A 203 20.69 19.71 5.49
N LYS A 204 21.44 20.19 4.50
CA LYS A 204 21.88 21.58 4.47
C LYS A 204 21.02 22.44 3.55
N ARG A 205 20.73 23.65 4.00
CA ARG A 205 20.00 24.70 3.25
C ARG A 205 18.67 24.24 2.70
N VAL A 206 17.95 23.44 3.48
CA VAL A 206 16.60 23.01 3.11
C VAL A 206 15.56 24.06 3.46
N LEU A 207 14.49 24.13 2.68
CA LEU A 207 13.39 25.06 2.94
C LEU A 207 12.38 24.43 3.89
N MET A 208 12.20 25.01 5.05
CA MET A 208 11.30 24.59 6.11
C MET A 208 10.14 25.56 6.27
N THR A 209 8.92 25.06 6.43
CA THR A 209 7.74 25.84 6.83
C THR A 209 7.23 25.36 8.18
N VAL A 210 7.01 26.30 9.11
CA VAL A 210 6.41 26.00 10.41
C VAL A 210 4.90 25.85 10.23
N LYS A 211 4.33 24.76 10.75
CA LYS A 211 2.89 24.48 10.69
C LYS A 211 2.19 24.68 12.03
N GLN A 212 2.93 24.51 13.11
CA GLN A 212 2.44 24.72 14.47
C GLN A 212 3.60 25.16 15.34
N HIS A 213 3.39 26.17 16.16
CA HIS A 213 4.30 26.56 17.22
C HIS A 213 3.54 26.77 18.54
N ARG A 214 4.25 26.61 19.65
CA ARG A 214 3.77 26.91 20.99
C ARG A 214 4.65 27.98 21.60
N ASN A 215 3.99 28.93 22.27
CA ASN A 215 4.63 30.05 22.97
C ASN A 215 4.99 29.68 24.42
N ASP A 216 5.38 28.44 24.66
CA ASP A 216 5.81 27.98 25.98
C ASP A 216 7.26 27.49 25.97
N ASP A 217 7.90 27.48 27.15
CA ASP A 217 9.29 27.07 27.30
C ASP A 217 9.49 25.54 27.18
N SER A 218 8.42 24.76 27.02
CA SER A 218 8.47 23.28 27.05
C SER A 218 9.21 22.67 25.87
N GLY A 219 9.45 23.44 24.80
CA GLY A 219 10.07 22.94 23.56
C GLY A 219 9.26 21.87 22.81
N LYS A 220 8.11 21.47 23.35
CA LYS A 220 7.24 20.41 22.80
C LYS A 220 6.05 21.01 22.05
N GLY A 221 5.69 20.35 20.94
CA GLY A 221 4.49 20.72 20.20
C GLY A 221 4.73 21.65 19.01
N ASN A 222 5.98 22.01 18.72
CA ASN A 222 6.34 22.68 17.48
C ASN A 222 6.39 21.67 16.34
N LYS A 223 5.88 22.05 15.16
CA LYS A 223 5.82 21.17 14.00
C LYS A 223 6.17 21.93 12.72
N ALA A 224 6.87 21.23 11.82
CA ALA A 224 7.28 21.79 10.53
C ALA A 224 7.12 20.78 9.39
N ILE A 225 7.18 21.30 8.17
CA ILE A 225 7.28 20.54 6.93
C ILE A 225 8.57 20.93 6.23
N ILE A 226 9.30 19.95 5.70
CA ILE A 226 10.41 20.11 4.77
C ILE A 226 10.15 19.19 3.58
N ASP A 227 9.58 19.75 2.52
CA ASP A 227 9.11 18.98 1.35
C ASP A 227 10.23 18.30 0.58
N SER A 228 11.46 18.83 0.65
CA SER A 228 12.65 18.22 0.05
C SER A 228 13.11 16.95 0.79
N ILE A 229 12.68 16.74 2.04
CA ILE A 229 12.97 15.54 2.84
C ILE A 229 11.75 14.60 2.78
N PHE A 230 10.56 15.10 3.17
CA PHE A 230 9.30 14.34 3.09
C PHE A 230 8.16 15.22 2.63
N LYS A 231 7.66 14.97 1.44
CA LYS A 231 6.59 15.75 0.83
C LYS A 231 5.32 15.73 1.68
N ASN A 232 4.82 16.91 2.04
CA ASN A 232 3.58 17.13 2.82
C ASN A 232 3.54 16.46 4.21
N LYS A 233 4.67 15.99 4.76
CA LYS A 233 4.70 15.34 6.07
C LYS A 233 4.98 16.33 7.18
N VAL A 234 4.06 16.45 8.13
CA VAL A 234 4.23 17.25 9.34
C VAL A 234 5.02 16.46 10.38
N VAL A 235 6.18 17.00 10.82
CA VAL A 235 7.11 16.37 11.76
C VAL A 235 7.36 17.28 12.94
N ASN A 236 7.70 16.73 14.11
CA ASN A 236 8.07 17.53 15.26
C ASN A 236 9.31 18.37 14.97
N LEU A 237 9.34 19.58 15.48
CA LEU A 237 10.45 20.53 15.31
C LEU A 237 11.17 20.73 16.64
N LEU A 238 12.46 20.51 16.61
CA LEU A 238 13.40 20.69 17.72
C LEU A 238 14.48 21.70 17.29
N PHE A 239 15.20 22.28 18.25
CA PHE A 239 16.28 23.22 18.00
C PHE A 239 17.53 22.77 18.75
N ASP A 240 18.69 23.08 18.20
CA ASP A 240 19.97 22.78 18.84
C ASP A 240 20.21 23.69 20.06
N ASP A 241 19.78 24.95 19.93
CA ASP A 241 19.85 25.93 21.00
C ASP A 241 18.64 26.85 21.06
N ASP A 242 18.51 27.62 22.16
CA ASP A 242 17.41 28.55 22.38
C ASP A 242 17.51 29.80 21.50
N GLU A 243 18.68 30.15 20.98
CA GLU A 243 18.85 31.30 20.08
C GLU A 243 18.18 31.05 18.74
N LEU A 244 18.42 29.89 18.13
CA LEU A 244 17.74 29.44 16.91
C LEU A 244 16.22 29.34 17.11
N LYS A 245 15.77 28.82 18.26
CA LYS A 245 14.34 28.75 18.60
C LYS A 245 13.72 30.15 18.63
N ASN A 246 14.40 31.11 19.28
CA ASN A 246 13.93 32.47 19.42
C ASN A 246 13.86 33.18 18.06
N GLN A 247 14.87 33.03 17.22
CA GLN A 247 14.92 33.61 15.88
C GLN A 247 13.80 33.10 14.98
N ILE A 248 13.41 31.83 15.08
CA ILE A 248 12.43 31.17 14.21
C ILE A 248 11.02 31.28 14.77
N LEU A 249 10.82 31.07 16.07
CA LEU A 249 9.47 30.93 16.65
C LEU A 249 9.01 32.14 17.46
N LEU A 250 9.93 32.92 18.04
CA LEU A 250 9.62 34.02 18.98
C LEU A 250 10.00 35.39 18.43
N SER A 251 10.29 35.50 17.11
CA SER A 251 10.38 36.78 16.44
C SER A 251 9.04 37.50 16.44
N ASP A 252 9.07 38.84 16.31
CA ASP A 252 7.83 39.68 16.28
C ASP A 252 6.86 39.31 15.16
N ASP A 253 7.31 38.53 14.19
CA ASP A 253 6.53 38.08 13.03
C ASP A 253 5.95 36.68 13.25
N ASN A 254 4.79 36.43 12.62
CA ASN A 254 4.13 35.15 12.71
C ASN A 254 4.93 34.03 11.96
N PRO A 255 5.53 33.06 12.66
CA PRO A 255 6.41 32.06 12.05
C PRO A 255 5.71 31.14 11.03
N VAL A 256 4.37 31.02 11.08
CA VAL A 256 3.59 30.21 10.13
C VAL A 256 3.48 30.86 8.75
N LYS A 257 3.72 32.16 8.67
CA LYS A 257 3.71 32.94 7.41
C LYS A 257 5.08 33.03 6.75
N LYS A 258 6.07 32.34 7.27
CA LYS A 258 7.44 32.39 6.77
C LYS A 258 7.96 31.01 6.39
N ALA A 259 8.87 31.00 5.45
CA ALA A 259 9.71 29.86 5.16
C ALA A 259 11.14 30.16 5.63
N TYR A 260 11.84 29.15 6.09
CA TYR A 260 13.17 29.26 6.69
C TYR A 260 14.15 28.39 5.91
N GLN A 261 15.26 28.95 5.44
CA GLN A 261 16.35 28.16 4.90
C GLN A 261 17.24 27.73 6.05
N VAL A 262 17.24 26.43 6.34
CA VAL A 262 17.88 25.85 7.54
C VAL A 262 18.75 24.64 7.21
N ASP A 263 19.73 24.36 8.10
CA ASP A 263 20.33 23.05 8.20
C ASP A 263 19.60 22.28 9.30
N VAL A 264 19.21 21.03 9.01
CA VAL A 264 18.49 20.19 9.97
C VAL A 264 19.12 18.81 10.09
N GLU A 265 19.15 18.29 11.29
CA GLU A 265 19.41 16.90 11.61
C GLU A 265 18.07 16.17 11.69
N VAL A 266 17.91 15.09 10.89
CA VAL A 266 16.70 14.26 10.92
C VAL A 266 16.85 13.20 12.00
N GLN A 267 15.91 13.17 12.94
CA GLN A 267 15.88 12.18 14.01
C GLN A 267 14.89 11.07 13.71
N THR A 268 15.31 9.82 13.86
CA THR A 268 14.53 8.62 13.60
C THR A 268 14.39 7.74 14.83
N VAL A 269 13.26 7.01 14.91
CA VAL A 269 13.05 5.91 15.85
C VAL A 269 12.47 4.75 15.08
N SER A 270 13.15 3.61 15.07
CA SER A 270 12.76 2.41 14.31
C SER A 270 12.51 2.73 12.83
N ASP A 271 13.46 3.40 12.18
CA ASP A 271 13.41 3.85 10.77
C ASP A 271 12.26 4.83 10.43
N LYS A 272 11.59 5.39 11.44
CA LYS A 272 10.55 6.40 11.23
C LYS A 272 11.04 7.75 11.70
N VAL A 273 10.98 8.76 10.82
CA VAL A 273 11.30 10.13 11.18
C VAL A 273 10.31 10.64 12.23
N VAL A 274 10.86 11.07 13.35
CA VAL A 274 10.10 11.56 14.52
C VAL A 274 10.29 13.06 14.74
N ALA A 275 11.44 13.64 14.36
CA ALA A 275 11.70 15.05 14.52
C ALA A 275 12.70 15.59 13.49
N TYR A 276 12.61 16.89 13.19
CA TYR A 276 13.67 17.70 12.59
C TYR A 276 14.30 18.54 13.70
N LYS A 277 15.60 18.42 13.88
CA LYS A 277 16.39 19.28 14.80
C LYS A 277 17.10 20.35 13.96
N VAL A 278 16.70 21.60 14.08
CA VAL A 278 17.38 22.73 13.40
C VAL A 278 18.73 22.97 14.06
N ILE A 279 19.79 23.00 13.26
CA ILE A 279 21.18 23.20 13.70
C ILE A 279 21.78 24.51 13.17
N ALA A 280 21.21 25.09 12.11
CA ALA A 280 21.58 26.43 11.63
C ALA A 280 20.41 27.07 10.87
N LEU A 281 20.32 28.41 10.97
CA LEU A 281 19.43 29.26 10.19
C LEU A 281 20.27 30.08 9.20
N HIS A 282 19.90 30.08 7.92
CA HIS A 282 20.61 30.81 6.86
C HIS A 282 19.82 31.98 6.33
N ASP A 283 18.49 31.83 6.14
CA ASP A 283 17.65 32.86 5.55
C ASP A 283 16.18 32.72 6.00
N ILE A 284 15.46 33.82 5.97
CA ILE A 284 14.04 33.91 6.31
C ILE A 284 13.31 34.53 5.12
N ILE A 285 12.31 33.85 4.60
CA ILE A 285 11.56 34.21 3.41
C ILE A 285 10.10 34.43 3.79
N ASP A 286 9.55 35.62 3.50
CA ASP A 286 8.13 35.87 3.68
C ASP A 286 7.32 35.10 2.64
N LEU A 287 6.34 34.31 3.12
CA LEU A 287 5.36 33.69 2.26
C LEU A 287 4.27 34.74 2.03
N GLU A 288 4.30 35.40 0.87
CA GLU A 288 3.24 36.31 0.46
C GLU A 288 1.88 35.57 0.55
N GLY A 289 0.93 36.22 1.24
CA GLY A 289 -0.41 35.71 1.44
C GLY A 289 -1.32 35.97 0.23
#